data_1c78cfb8815b79d4141801ee700f9a9c
#
_entry.id   1c78cfb8815b79d4141801ee700f9a9c
#
_cell.length_a   1.000
_cell.length_b   1.000
_cell.length_c   1.000
_cell.angle_alpha   90.00
_cell.angle_beta   90.00
_cell.angle_gamma   90.00
#
_symmetry.space_group_name_H-M   'P 1'
#
loop_
_entity.id
_entity.type
_entity.pdbx_description
1 polymer ?
#
loop_
_entity_poly.entity_id
_entity_poly.type
_entity_poly.pdbx_seq_one_letter_code
_entity_poly.pdbx_strand_id
1 'polypeptide(L)'
;MSDTKQLTLPITGMTCANCVATVERNLKKLDGVNTAVVNLSSERATVDFDSAKLGITDMIARVQRAGYGVATGEAELIIKRLSDDNDARRLEKTLLNLEGVLEAQVSFTSEKARARYIPTVVSQAEIRAAVSRSGFEAVELGGDAEDAEAKARDGGHH
;
A
#
# COMPACT_ATOMS: atom_id res chain seq x y z
N MET A 1 21.63 -7.02 15.24
CA MET A 1 21.19 -7.09 13.83
C MET A 1 20.10 -6.08 13.60
N SER A 2 20.26 -5.30 12.58
CA SER A 2 19.23 -4.31 12.28
C SER A 2 18.18 -4.92 11.36
N ASP A 3 16.95 -4.48 11.52
CA ASP A 3 15.85 -4.89 10.67
C ASP A 3 15.66 -3.88 9.55
N THR A 4 16.75 -3.48 8.94
CA THR A 4 16.73 -2.45 7.90
C THR A 4 15.92 -2.91 6.70
N LYS A 5 15.00 -2.09 6.27
CA LYS A 5 14.20 -2.33 5.08
C LYS A 5 14.28 -1.14 4.15
N GLN A 6 14.01 -1.39 2.90
CA GLN A 6 13.96 -0.34 1.89
C GLN A 6 12.58 -0.33 1.28
N LEU A 7 11.95 0.83 1.27
CA LEU A 7 10.63 1.01 0.67
C LEU A 7 10.65 2.19 -0.27
N THR A 8 9.81 2.12 -1.28
CA THR A 8 9.61 3.23 -2.20
C THR A 8 8.20 3.76 -2.00
N LEU A 9 8.09 5.07 -1.76
CA LEU A 9 6.81 5.72 -1.56
C LEU A 9 6.52 6.66 -2.73
N PRO A 10 5.33 6.59 -3.32
CA PRO A 10 4.95 7.54 -4.37
C PRO A 10 4.48 8.84 -3.72
N ILE A 11 5.26 9.90 -3.91
CA ILE A 11 4.99 11.19 -3.27
C ILE A 11 4.22 12.09 -4.23
N THR A 12 3.19 12.73 -3.72
CA THR A 12 2.40 13.67 -4.53
C THR A 12 2.63 15.10 -4.07
N GLY A 13 2.49 16.02 -4.99
CA GLY A 13 2.59 17.45 -4.67
C GLY A 13 3.97 18.04 -4.84
N MET A 14 4.96 17.27 -5.26
CA MET A 14 6.28 17.79 -5.50
C MET A 14 6.31 18.46 -6.88
N THR A 15 6.73 19.72 -6.91
CA THR A 15 6.76 20.47 -8.16
C THR A 15 8.12 21.04 -8.50
N CYS A 16 9.07 20.96 -7.57
CA CYS A 16 10.39 21.53 -7.81
C CYS A 16 11.43 20.86 -6.93
N ALA A 17 12.70 21.20 -7.16
CA ALA A 17 13.80 20.61 -6.41
C ALA A 17 13.74 20.92 -4.92
N ASN A 18 13.19 22.08 -4.56
CA ASN A 18 13.03 22.42 -3.14
C ASN A 18 12.10 21.47 -2.44
N CYS A 19 11.07 21.01 -3.15
CA CYS A 19 10.14 20.04 -2.61
C CYS A 19 10.85 18.73 -2.31
N VAL A 20 11.70 18.29 -3.23
CA VAL A 20 12.50 17.09 -3.05
C VAL A 20 13.34 17.19 -1.78
N ALA A 21 14.06 18.28 -1.63
CA ALA A 21 14.90 18.48 -0.46
C ALA A 21 14.08 18.50 0.83
N THR A 22 12.89 19.12 0.77
CA THR A 22 12.02 19.20 1.94
C THR A 22 11.55 17.83 2.36
N VAL A 23 11.11 17.02 1.40
CA VAL A 23 10.64 15.66 1.71
C VAL A 23 11.77 14.82 2.27
N GLU A 24 12.94 14.86 1.63
CA GLU A 24 14.09 14.12 2.11
C GLU A 24 14.45 14.50 3.54
N ARG A 25 14.50 15.80 3.81
CA ARG A 25 14.86 16.28 5.14
C ARG A 25 13.85 15.81 6.18
N ASN A 26 12.58 15.89 5.85
CA ASN A 26 11.54 15.47 6.80
C ASN A 26 11.60 13.99 7.08
N LEU A 27 11.84 13.17 6.05
CA LEU A 27 11.96 11.74 6.26
C LEU A 27 13.17 11.39 7.09
N LYS A 28 14.29 12.08 6.85
CA LYS A 28 15.53 11.84 7.61
C LYS A 28 15.41 12.21 9.08
N LYS A 29 14.46 13.05 9.42
CA LYS A 29 14.24 13.42 10.82
C LYS A 29 13.59 12.33 11.63
N LEU A 30 12.98 11.36 10.98
CA LEU A 30 12.36 10.27 11.70
C LEU A 30 13.41 9.36 12.30
N ASP A 31 13.21 8.99 13.56
CA ASP A 31 14.10 8.06 14.23
C ASP A 31 13.96 6.70 13.56
N GLY A 32 15.08 6.16 13.13
CA GLY A 32 15.09 4.88 12.46
C GLY A 32 15.33 4.97 10.96
N VAL A 33 15.25 6.17 10.39
CA VAL A 33 15.55 6.35 8.97
C VAL A 33 17.07 6.47 8.80
N ASN A 34 17.62 5.57 7.99
CA ASN A 34 19.05 5.59 7.68
C ASN A 34 19.35 6.49 6.50
N THR A 35 18.60 6.32 5.43
CA THR A 35 18.74 7.17 4.25
C THR A 35 17.37 7.42 3.65
N ALA A 36 17.26 8.55 2.96
CA ALA A 36 16.06 8.86 2.21
C ALA A 36 16.49 9.61 0.95
N VAL A 37 16.11 9.08 -0.19
CA VAL A 37 16.44 9.66 -1.49
C VAL A 37 15.13 9.87 -2.26
N VAL A 38 14.92 11.10 -2.70
CA VAL A 38 13.69 11.46 -3.41
C VAL A 38 14.07 11.80 -4.86
N ASN A 39 13.30 11.25 -5.79
CA ASN A 39 13.47 11.50 -7.20
C ASN A 39 12.29 12.31 -7.71
N LEU A 40 12.56 13.51 -8.22
CA LEU A 40 11.50 14.38 -8.70
C LEU A 40 10.85 13.85 -9.97
N SER A 41 11.64 13.30 -10.87
CA SER A 41 11.13 12.80 -12.15
C SER A 41 10.12 11.67 -11.96
N SER A 42 10.40 10.75 -11.06
CA SER A 42 9.50 9.63 -10.81
C SER A 42 8.52 9.95 -9.68
N GLU A 43 8.73 11.05 -8.98
CA GLU A 43 7.92 11.44 -7.82
C GLU A 43 7.89 10.34 -6.77
N ARG A 44 9.04 9.72 -6.53
CA ARG A 44 9.14 8.63 -5.56
C ARG A 44 10.25 8.89 -4.57
N ALA A 45 10.02 8.43 -3.35
CA ALA A 45 11.00 8.50 -2.29
C ALA A 45 11.40 7.09 -1.91
N THR A 46 12.71 6.81 -1.94
CA THR A 46 13.23 5.53 -1.50
C THR A 46 13.82 5.73 -0.12
N VAL A 47 13.34 4.98 0.85
CA VAL A 47 13.72 5.15 2.24
C VAL A 47 14.30 3.85 2.78
N ASP A 48 15.52 3.94 3.34
CA ASP A 48 16.11 2.84 4.11
C ASP A 48 15.85 3.14 5.57
N PHE A 49 15.23 2.24 6.27
CA PHE A 49 14.84 2.48 7.64
C PHE A 49 14.87 1.21 8.46
N ASP A 50 14.89 1.40 9.78
CA ASP A 50 14.85 0.29 10.72
C ASP A 50 13.38 -0.01 11.03
N SER A 51 12.91 -1.14 10.54
CA SER A 51 11.51 -1.52 10.69
C SER A 51 11.11 -1.79 12.14
N ALA A 52 12.08 -1.96 13.02
CA ALA A 52 11.81 -2.12 14.44
C ALA A 52 11.47 -0.79 15.10
N LYS A 53 11.88 0.32 14.49
CA LYS A 53 11.67 1.66 15.07
C LYS A 53 10.51 2.42 14.47
N LEU A 54 10.24 2.23 13.20
CA LEU A 54 9.13 2.94 12.56
C LEU A 54 8.54 2.11 11.43
N GLY A 55 7.37 2.52 10.99
CA GLY A 55 6.68 1.86 9.91
C GLY A 55 6.28 2.83 8.82
N ILE A 56 5.62 2.29 7.80
CA ILE A 56 5.15 3.08 6.66
C ILE A 56 4.25 4.24 7.09
N THR A 57 3.36 3.99 8.06
CA THR A 57 2.42 5.01 8.49
C THR A 57 3.13 6.22 9.08
N ASP A 58 4.23 5.99 9.77
CA ASP A 58 5.02 7.08 10.34
C ASP A 58 5.61 7.95 9.24
N MET A 59 6.11 7.31 8.19
CA MET A 59 6.68 8.03 7.06
C MET A 59 5.61 8.81 6.31
N ILE A 60 4.45 8.20 6.10
CA ILE A 60 3.35 8.88 5.42
C ILE A 60 2.90 10.10 6.21
N ALA A 61 2.76 9.96 7.52
CA ALA A 61 2.35 11.08 8.37
C ALA A 61 3.36 12.21 8.28
N ARG A 62 4.64 11.88 8.23
CA ARG A 62 5.67 12.91 8.15
C ARG A 62 5.63 13.65 6.83
N VAL A 63 5.42 12.91 5.74
CA VAL A 63 5.30 13.52 4.42
C VAL A 63 4.09 14.46 4.38
N GLN A 64 2.98 14.04 4.96
CA GLN A 64 1.78 14.87 5.00
C GLN A 64 1.99 16.13 5.83
N ARG A 65 2.72 16.02 6.91
CA ARG A 65 3.04 17.19 7.74
C ARG A 65 3.89 18.19 6.98
N ALA A 66 4.71 17.73 6.08
CA ALA A 66 5.55 18.60 5.28
C ALA A 66 4.76 19.30 4.17
N GLY A 67 3.48 18.95 4.00
CA GLY A 67 2.64 19.58 3.00
C GLY A 67 2.52 18.80 1.71
N TYR A 68 2.96 17.55 1.70
CA TYR A 68 2.90 16.69 0.53
C TYR A 68 2.02 15.49 0.83
N GLY A 69 1.82 14.64 -0.16
CA GLY A 69 0.99 13.48 0.02
C GLY A 69 1.69 12.22 -0.46
N VAL A 70 1.07 11.09 -0.16
CA VAL A 70 1.52 9.80 -0.65
C VAL A 70 0.35 9.20 -1.46
N ALA A 71 0.64 8.82 -2.70
CA ALA A 71 -0.38 8.22 -3.54
C ALA A 71 -0.73 6.83 -3.01
N THR A 72 -2.01 6.53 -2.96
CA THR A 72 -2.48 5.22 -2.49
C THR A 72 -3.42 4.62 -3.51
N GLY A 73 -3.52 3.29 -3.50
CA GLY A 73 -4.51 2.59 -4.29
C GLY A 73 -5.55 1.98 -3.38
N GLU A 74 -6.69 1.65 -3.95
CA GLU A 74 -7.74 0.94 -3.24
C GLU A 74 -8.08 -0.33 -3.99
N ALA A 75 -8.19 -1.43 -3.25
CA ALA A 75 -8.62 -2.69 -3.80
C ALA A 75 -9.96 -3.04 -3.20
N GLU A 76 -10.93 -3.35 -4.05
CA GLU A 76 -12.22 -3.84 -3.60
C GLU A 76 -12.37 -5.26 -4.10
N LEU A 77 -12.70 -6.14 -3.18
CA LEU A 77 -12.78 -7.56 -3.49
C LEU A 77 -14.08 -8.13 -2.95
N ILE A 78 -14.61 -9.12 -3.68
CA ILE A 78 -15.68 -9.93 -3.14
C ILE A 78 -15.01 -11.13 -2.54
N ILE A 79 -15.29 -11.40 -1.27
CA ILE A 79 -14.67 -12.49 -0.54
C ILE A 79 -15.67 -13.62 -0.39
N LYS A 80 -15.32 -14.76 -0.88
CA LYS A 80 -16.16 -15.94 -0.76
C LYS A 80 -15.65 -16.82 0.36
N ARG A 81 -16.54 -17.62 0.91
CA ARG A 81 -16.25 -18.58 1.98
C ARG A 81 -16.13 -17.94 3.35
N LEU A 82 -16.63 -16.73 3.48
CA LEU A 82 -16.76 -16.14 4.80
C LEU A 82 -17.92 -16.81 5.52
N SER A 83 -17.65 -17.31 6.73
CA SER A 83 -18.65 -18.01 7.50
C SER A 83 -19.27 -17.14 8.58
N ASP A 84 -18.49 -16.23 9.15
CA ASP A 84 -18.96 -15.37 10.23
C ASP A 84 -18.04 -14.15 10.38
N ASP A 85 -18.36 -13.32 11.38
CA ASP A 85 -17.58 -12.12 11.64
C ASP A 85 -16.14 -12.43 12.04
N ASN A 86 -15.92 -13.57 12.66
CA ASN A 86 -14.56 -13.95 13.03
C ASN A 86 -13.67 -14.13 11.81
N ASP A 87 -14.23 -14.74 10.77
CA ASP A 87 -13.49 -14.90 9.52
C ASP A 87 -13.16 -13.55 8.92
N ALA A 88 -14.12 -12.62 8.96
CA ALA A 88 -13.89 -11.28 8.45
C ALA A 88 -12.76 -10.60 9.20
N ARG A 89 -12.75 -10.70 10.51
CA ARG A 89 -11.69 -10.09 11.32
C ARG A 89 -10.34 -10.72 11.09
N ARG A 90 -10.32 -12.03 10.94
CA ARG A 90 -9.06 -12.72 10.65
C ARG A 90 -8.49 -12.28 9.31
N LEU A 91 -9.36 -12.14 8.33
CA LEU A 91 -8.93 -11.68 7.02
C LEU A 91 -8.41 -10.24 7.09
N GLU A 92 -9.09 -9.38 7.84
CA GLU A 92 -8.61 -8.02 8.02
C GLU A 92 -7.20 -8.00 8.58
N LYS A 93 -6.95 -8.81 9.60
CA LYS A 93 -5.62 -8.89 10.20
C LYS A 93 -4.59 -9.39 9.20
N THR A 94 -4.97 -10.38 8.42
CA THR A 94 -4.07 -10.93 7.41
C THR A 94 -3.68 -9.86 6.40
N LEU A 95 -4.66 -9.08 5.96
CA LEU A 95 -4.38 -8.01 5.01
C LEU A 95 -3.54 -6.91 5.61
N LEU A 96 -3.83 -6.54 6.86
CA LEU A 96 -3.06 -5.49 7.53
C LEU A 96 -1.62 -5.91 7.80
N ASN A 97 -1.36 -7.20 7.87
CA ASN A 97 0.01 -7.69 8.05
C ASN A 97 0.84 -7.63 6.77
N LEU A 98 0.20 -7.41 5.64
CA LEU A 98 0.94 -7.24 4.39
C LEU A 98 1.63 -5.89 4.39
N GLU A 99 2.91 -5.90 4.04
CA GLU A 99 3.65 -4.65 3.92
C GLU A 99 3.05 -3.82 2.81
N GLY A 100 2.78 -2.55 3.11
CA GLY A 100 2.19 -1.65 2.13
C GLY A 100 0.69 -1.49 2.26
N VAL A 101 0.02 -2.35 3.00
CA VAL A 101 -1.42 -2.20 3.24
C VAL A 101 -1.62 -1.27 4.43
N LEU A 102 -2.34 -0.19 4.21
CA LEU A 102 -2.57 0.84 5.22
C LEU A 102 -3.86 0.63 6.00
N GLU A 103 -4.89 0.19 5.30
CA GLU A 103 -6.19 -0.06 5.90
C GLU A 103 -6.81 -1.29 5.24
N ALA A 104 -7.58 -2.00 6.01
CA ALA A 104 -8.32 -3.14 5.48
C ALA A 104 -9.64 -3.24 6.22
N GLN A 105 -10.71 -3.41 5.46
CA GLN A 105 -12.04 -3.60 6.01
C GLN A 105 -12.68 -4.79 5.30
N VAL A 106 -13.24 -5.68 6.08
CA VAL A 106 -13.92 -6.86 5.54
C VAL A 106 -15.30 -6.90 6.15
N SER A 107 -16.31 -7.03 5.31
CA SER A 107 -17.70 -7.13 5.76
C SER A 107 -18.21 -8.53 5.48
N PHE A 108 -18.60 -9.23 6.52
CA PHE A 108 -19.20 -10.53 6.39
C PHE A 108 -20.57 -10.44 5.72
N THR A 109 -21.32 -9.41 6.08
CA THR A 109 -22.69 -9.25 5.58
C THR A 109 -22.73 -9.04 4.07
N SER A 110 -21.86 -8.21 3.56
CA SER A 110 -21.81 -7.94 2.13
C SER A 110 -20.80 -8.81 1.39
N GLU A 111 -20.01 -9.57 2.14
CA GLU A 111 -18.96 -10.43 1.59
C GLU A 111 -17.98 -9.62 0.73
N LYS A 112 -17.66 -8.43 1.21
CA LYS A 112 -16.74 -7.54 0.49
C LYS A 112 -15.57 -7.16 1.37
N ALA A 113 -14.45 -6.93 0.73
CA ALA A 113 -13.26 -6.44 1.40
C ALA A 113 -12.75 -5.22 0.66
N ARG A 114 -12.28 -4.25 1.42
CA ARG A 114 -11.65 -3.06 0.86
C ARG A 114 -10.30 -2.88 1.54
N ALA A 115 -9.28 -2.62 0.75
CA ALA A 115 -7.95 -2.38 1.28
C ALA A 115 -7.36 -1.15 0.63
N ARG A 116 -6.72 -0.32 1.44
CA ARG A 116 -5.94 0.79 0.94
C ARG A 116 -4.48 0.43 1.06
N TYR A 117 -3.72 0.63 0.01
CA TYR A 117 -2.35 0.15 -0.04
C TYR A 117 -1.45 1.12 -0.81
N ILE A 118 -0.15 0.93 -0.65
CA ILE A 118 0.86 1.71 -1.37
C ILE A 118 1.22 0.93 -2.64
N PRO A 119 0.86 1.43 -3.82
CA PRO A 119 1.02 0.63 -5.05
C PRO A 119 2.47 0.34 -5.44
N THR A 120 3.42 1.09 -4.90
CA THR A 120 4.83 0.80 -5.15
C THR A 120 5.38 -0.28 -4.21
N VAL A 121 4.63 -0.66 -3.19
CA VAL A 121 5.08 -1.64 -2.20
C VAL A 121 4.35 -2.97 -2.36
N VAL A 122 3.05 -2.91 -2.61
CA VAL A 122 2.23 -4.12 -2.73
C VAL A 122 1.25 -3.94 -3.89
N SER A 123 0.91 -5.03 -4.56
CA SER A 123 -0.03 -4.99 -5.67
C SER A 123 -1.35 -5.64 -5.28
N GLN A 124 -2.39 -5.40 -6.09
CA GLN A 124 -3.67 -6.04 -5.87
C GLN A 124 -3.56 -7.56 -5.97
N ALA A 125 -2.71 -8.04 -6.88
CA ALA A 125 -2.49 -9.47 -7.01
C ALA A 125 -1.94 -10.08 -5.73
N GLU A 126 -1.04 -9.36 -5.06
CA GLU A 126 -0.49 -9.83 -3.80
C GLU A 126 -1.55 -9.85 -2.71
N ILE A 127 -2.45 -8.87 -2.72
CA ILE A 127 -3.55 -8.83 -1.76
C ILE A 127 -4.47 -10.02 -1.99
N ARG A 128 -4.81 -10.30 -3.24
CA ARG A 128 -5.65 -11.46 -3.56
C ARG A 128 -4.96 -12.78 -3.17
N ALA A 129 -3.67 -12.85 -3.40
CA ALA A 129 -2.92 -14.05 -3.02
C ALA A 129 -2.94 -14.27 -1.52
N ALA A 130 -2.87 -13.19 -0.74
CA ALA A 130 -2.93 -13.30 0.72
C ALA A 130 -4.30 -13.82 1.16
N VAL A 131 -5.36 -13.35 0.50
CA VAL A 131 -6.71 -13.83 0.80
C VAL A 131 -6.80 -15.35 0.50
N SER A 132 -6.28 -15.75 -0.63
CA SER A 132 -6.30 -17.18 -1.01
C SER A 132 -5.53 -18.03 -0.03
N ARG A 133 -4.39 -17.55 0.44
CA ARG A 133 -3.58 -18.29 1.41
C ARG A 133 -4.28 -18.43 2.75
N SER A 134 -5.20 -17.52 3.05
CA SER A 134 -5.97 -17.58 4.28
C SER A 134 -7.13 -18.55 4.22
N GLY A 135 -7.37 -19.15 3.06
CA GLY A 135 -8.45 -20.10 2.91
C GLY A 135 -9.72 -19.52 2.34
N PHE A 136 -9.68 -18.27 1.90
CA PHE A 136 -10.84 -17.62 1.30
C PHE A 136 -10.61 -17.43 -0.18
N GLU A 137 -11.65 -17.02 -0.88
CA GLU A 137 -11.54 -16.75 -2.30
C GLU A 137 -11.85 -15.29 -2.54
N ALA A 138 -10.98 -14.60 -3.24
CA ALA A 138 -11.16 -13.19 -3.55
C ALA A 138 -11.43 -13.01 -5.03
N VAL A 139 -12.51 -12.28 -5.35
CA VAL A 139 -12.83 -11.90 -6.70
C VAL A 139 -12.75 -10.38 -6.76
N GLU A 140 -12.02 -9.87 -7.73
CA GLU A 140 -11.79 -8.45 -7.84
C GLU A 140 -13.07 -7.73 -8.24
N LEU A 141 -13.55 -6.84 -7.37
CA LEU A 141 -14.75 -6.08 -7.65
C LEU A 141 -14.35 -4.79 -8.35
N GLY A 142 -14.98 -4.51 -9.47
CA GLY A 142 -14.62 -3.32 -10.22
C GLY A 142 -13.33 -3.48 -11.00
N GLY A 143 -12.58 -4.49 -10.67
CA GLY A 143 -11.37 -4.78 -11.41
C GLY A 143 -11.68 -5.18 -12.84
N ASP A 144 -12.89 -5.64 -13.06
CA ASP A 144 -13.30 -5.98 -14.40
C ASP A 144 -13.13 -4.84 -15.38
N ALA A 145 -13.49 -3.64 -14.95
CA ALA A 145 -13.32 -2.47 -15.80
C ALA A 145 -11.83 -2.20 -16.04
N GLU A 146 -11.07 -2.26 -14.98
CA GLU A 146 -9.63 -2.08 -15.09
C GLU A 146 -9.00 -3.22 -15.86
N ASP A 147 -9.43 -4.43 -15.57
CA ASP A 147 -8.91 -5.57 -16.25
C ASP A 147 -9.31 -5.57 -17.71
N ALA A 148 -10.51 -5.13 -18.02
CA ALA A 148 -10.93 -5.00 -19.39
C ALA A 148 -10.03 -4.02 -20.12
N GLU A 149 -9.72 -2.90 -19.47
CA GLU A 149 -8.79 -1.97 -20.04
C GLU A 149 -7.40 -2.57 -20.12
N ALA A 150 -6.99 -3.24 -19.07
CA ALA A 150 -5.68 -3.87 -19.06
C ALA A 150 -5.61 -4.97 -20.11
N LYS A 151 -6.67 -5.73 -20.27
CA LYS A 151 -6.70 -6.78 -21.27
C LYS A 151 -6.86 -6.23 -22.65
N ALA A 152 -7.62 -5.17 -22.77
CA ALA A 152 -7.71 -4.47 -24.02
C ALA A 152 -6.34 -3.88 -24.32
N ARG A 153 -5.69 -3.48 -23.27
CA ARG A 153 -4.33 -2.99 -23.35
C ARG A 153 -3.36 -4.13 -23.52
N ASP A 154 -3.71 -5.20 -22.84
CA ASP A 154 -2.90 -6.38 -22.82
C ASP A 154 -3.64 -7.44 -23.55
N GLY A 155 -4.59 -7.27 -23.44
CA GLY A 155 -5.09 -7.76 -23.47
C GLY A 155 -5.20 -8.37 -23.09
N GLY A 156 -5.39 -8.36 -23.10
CA GLY A 156 -5.56 -8.20 -22.57
C GLY A 156 -5.51 -8.70 -22.07
N HIS A 157 -5.68 -8.91 -22.19
CA HIS A 157 -5.62 -8.72 -21.42
C HIS A 157 -5.51 -9.00 -21.07
N HIS A 158 -5.72 -9.44 -21.62
CA HIS A 158 -5.68 -9.08 -21.05
C HIS A 158 -5.38 -9.07 -20.79
#